data_bf653e2fb5093221999be197b9133d2d
#
_entry.id   bf653e2fb5093221999be197b9133d2d
#
_cell.length_a   1.000
_cell.length_b   1.000
_cell.length_c   1.000
_cell.angle_alpha   90.00
_cell.angle_beta   90.00
_cell.angle_gamma   90.00
#
_symmetry.space_group_name_H-M   'P 1'
#
loop_
_entity.id
_entity.type
_entity.pdbx_description
1 polymer ?
#
loop_
_entity_poly.entity_id
_entity_poly.type
_entity_poly.pdbx_seq_one_letter_code
_entity_poly.pdbx_strand_id
1 'polypeptide(L)'
;MRDVSPWIDRFAGLVPPGASVLDLACGGGRHGRVFLERGARGTCRDRNVSAVADLAGRVEIIGADLESGDPFPLAGRSFDAVVVTNYLYRPLFPDLVALLAEGGVLLYETFAAGNENYDRPGNPRHLLQPGELLEAVAGRLQVVAYETGVETRPVGPKVIQRLCAVRTGDPVALPLPGR
;
A
#
# COMPACT_ATOMS: atom_id res chain seq x y z
N MET A 1 10.22 15.06 6.85
CA MET A 1 9.39 13.84 6.65
C MET A 1 8.87 13.86 5.21
N ARG A 2 8.86 12.75 4.47
CA ARG A 2 8.24 12.74 3.13
C ARG A 2 6.73 12.84 3.30
N ASP A 3 6.07 13.61 2.42
CA ASP A 3 4.63 13.81 2.51
C ASP A 3 3.85 12.50 2.27
N VAL A 4 2.69 12.41 2.89
CA VAL A 4 1.73 11.32 2.65
C VAL A 4 1.33 11.31 1.18
N SER A 5 1.16 10.13 0.60
CA SER A 5 0.63 10.03 -0.75
C SER A 5 -0.80 10.61 -0.80
N PRO A 6 -1.10 11.54 -1.71
CA PRO A 6 -2.46 12.02 -1.91
C PRO A 6 -3.46 10.91 -2.24
N TRP A 7 -2.98 9.81 -2.85
CA TRP A 7 -3.78 8.63 -3.09
C TRP A 7 -4.20 7.93 -1.80
N ILE A 8 -3.25 7.70 -0.91
CA ILE A 8 -3.53 7.06 0.37
C ILE A 8 -4.46 7.95 1.21
N ASP A 9 -4.20 9.24 1.27
CA ASP A 9 -5.04 10.19 2.01
C ASP A 9 -6.48 10.23 1.46
N ARG A 10 -6.65 10.27 0.14
CA ARG A 10 -7.96 10.23 -0.53
C ARG A 10 -8.83 9.07 -0.09
N PHE A 11 -8.25 7.87 0.04
CA PHE A 11 -8.98 6.65 0.34
C PHE A 11 -8.90 6.21 1.81
N ALA A 12 -8.15 6.94 2.64
CA ALA A 12 -8.03 6.64 4.07
C ALA A 12 -9.39 6.64 4.80
N GLY A 13 -10.37 7.38 4.27
CA GLY A 13 -11.73 7.42 4.80
C GLY A 13 -12.53 6.11 4.66
N LEU A 14 -12.08 5.17 3.81
CA LEU A 14 -12.67 3.83 3.71
C LEU A 14 -12.28 2.93 4.88
N VAL A 15 -11.29 3.33 5.67
CA VAL A 15 -10.78 2.58 6.82
C VAL A 15 -11.32 3.21 8.10
N PRO A 16 -12.24 2.54 8.83
CA PRO A 16 -12.86 3.13 10.01
C PRO A 16 -11.88 3.19 11.20
N PRO A 17 -12.14 4.06 12.19
CA PRO A 17 -11.43 4.02 13.46
C PRO A 17 -11.52 2.63 14.10
N GLY A 18 -10.45 2.20 14.78
CA GLY A 18 -10.34 0.87 15.39
C GLY A 18 -9.96 -0.25 14.42
N ALA A 19 -9.95 0.01 13.11
CA ALA A 19 -9.54 -0.96 12.09
C ALA A 19 -8.06 -1.38 12.26
N SER A 20 -7.75 -2.61 11.88
CA SER A 20 -6.37 -3.12 11.80
C SER A 20 -5.75 -2.75 10.46
N VAL A 21 -4.63 -2.03 10.48
CA VAL A 21 -3.95 -1.54 9.26
C VAL A 21 -2.52 -2.05 9.20
N LEU A 22 -2.15 -2.66 8.10
CA LEU A 22 -0.79 -3.04 7.78
C LEU A 22 -0.18 -2.00 6.81
N ASP A 23 0.91 -1.35 7.21
CA ASP A 23 1.79 -0.58 6.33
C ASP A 23 2.97 -1.48 5.95
N LEU A 24 2.88 -2.08 4.75
CA LEU A 24 3.86 -3.05 4.25
C LEU A 24 4.97 -2.35 3.48
N ALA A 25 6.23 -2.69 3.79
CA ALA A 25 7.41 -1.96 3.34
C ALA A 25 7.32 -0.48 3.74
N CYS A 26 6.99 -0.25 5.01
CA CYS A 26 6.56 1.04 5.55
C CYS A 26 7.65 2.14 5.50
N GLY A 27 8.94 1.77 5.37
CA GLY A 27 10.04 2.72 5.44
C GLY A 27 9.99 3.56 6.71
N GLY A 28 9.75 4.86 6.61
CA GLY A 28 9.59 5.78 7.76
C GLY A 28 8.17 5.79 8.37
N GLY A 29 7.28 4.90 7.96
CA GLY A 29 5.93 4.76 8.53
C GLY A 29 5.00 5.95 8.27
N ARG A 30 5.25 6.73 7.23
CA ARG A 30 4.47 7.96 6.95
C ARG A 30 2.97 7.68 6.76
N HIS A 31 2.62 6.54 6.15
CA HIS A 31 1.23 6.15 5.93
C HIS A 31 0.64 5.48 7.17
N GLY A 32 1.40 4.59 7.84
CA GLY A 32 0.99 4.01 9.12
C GLY A 32 0.61 5.07 10.16
N ARG A 33 1.34 6.20 10.21
CA ARG A 33 1.04 7.33 11.09
C ARG A 33 -0.31 7.99 10.79
N VAL A 34 -0.66 8.14 9.52
CA VAL A 34 -1.97 8.69 9.13
C VAL A 34 -3.12 7.85 9.68
N PHE A 35 -3.03 6.53 9.52
CA PHE A 35 -4.07 5.64 10.04
C PHE A 35 -4.08 5.59 11.56
N LEU A 36 -2.91 5.64 12.20
CA LEU A 36 -2.80 5.72 13.65
C LEU A 36 -3.47 7.00 14.21
N GLU A 37 -3.26 8.15 13.58
CA GLU A 37 -3.90 9.43 13.94
C GLU A 37 -5.41 9.40 13.73
N ARG A 38 -5.90 8.56 12.81
CA ARG A 38 -7.32 8.30 12.56
C ARG A 38 -7.91 7.24 13.49
N GLY A 39 -7.14 6.77 14.48
CA GLY A 39 -7.58 5.82 15.50
C GLY A 39 -7.50 4.34 15.09
N ALA A 40 -6.79 4.00 14.02
CA ALA A 40 -6.55 2.61 13.63
C ALA A 40 -5.49 1.94 14.52
N ARG A 41 -5.49 0.61 14.54
CA ARG A 41 -4.45 -0.23 15.14
C ARG A 41 -3.43 -0.56 14.05
N GLY A 42 -2.23 0.01 14.14
CA GLY A 42 -1.20 -0.10 13.11
C GLY A 42 -0.28 -1.31 13.30
N THR A 43 0.12 -1.92 12.20
CA THR A 43 1.28 -2.81 12.08
C THR A 43 2.19 -2.23 11.01
N CYS A 44 3.43 -1.89 11.36
CA CYS A 44 4.47 -1.43 10.45
C CYS A 44 5.44 -2.57 10.16
N ARG A 45 5.63 -2.89 8.88
CA ARG A 45 6.54 -3.96 8.48
C ARG A 45 7.54 -3.45 7.46
N ASP A 46 8.83 -3.64 7.75
CA ASP A 46 9.93 -3.31 6.83
C ASP A 46 11.16 -4.19 7.15
N ARG A 47 12.10 -4.28 6.22
CA ARG A 47 13.41 -4.92 6.50
C ARG A 47 14.26 -4.08 7.44
N ASN A 48 14.09 -2.75 7.42
CA ASN A 48 14.75 -1.82 8.34
C ASN A 48 13.72 -0.99 9.10
N VAL A 49 13.45 -1.38 10.33
CA VAL A 49 12.44 -0.76 11.19
C VAL A 49 12.98 0.38 12.07
N SER A 50 14.26 0.76 11.91
CA SER A 50 14.86 1.83 12.73
C SER A 50 14.14 3.18 12.59
N ALA A 51 13.62 3.47 11.39
CA ALA A 51 12.93 4.72 11.09
C ALA A 51 11.51 4.81 11.68
N VAL A 52 10.99 3.74 12.26
CA VAL A 52 9.69 3.68 12.95
C VAL A 52 9.82 3.31 14.42
N ALA A 53 11.04 3.29 14.97
CA ALA A 53 11.28 2.93 16.39
C ALA A 53 10.54 3.82 17.38
N ASP A 54 10.28 5.07 17.03
CA ASP A 54 9.49 6.03 17.82
C ASP A 54 8.00 5.65 17.93
N LEU A 55 7.53 4.73 17.10
CA LEU A 55 6.17 4.18 17.17
C LEU A 55 6.05 2.95 18.09
N ALA A 56 7.16 2.51 18.70
CA ALA A 56 7.14 1.38 19.62
C ALA A 56 6.12 1.60 20.75
N GLY A 57 5.33 0.56 21.04
CA GLY A 57 4.22 0.63 22.00
C GLY A 57 2.92 1.27 21.49
N ARG A 58 2.94 1.92 20.32
CA ARG A 58 1.75 2.48 19.66
C ARG A 58 1.29 1.64 18.48
N VAL A 59 2.22 0.97 17.80
CA VAL A 59 1.97 0.05 16.71
C VAL A 59 2.80 -1.22 16.91
N GLU A 60 2.39 -2.30 16.27
CA GLU A 60 3.23 -3.48 16.13
C GLU A 60 4.32 -3.20 15.07
N ILE A 61 5.57 -3.50 15.38
CA ILE A 61 6.71 -3.30 14.46
C ILE A 61 7.33 -4.66 14.14
N ILE A 62 7.38 -5.02 12.86
CA ILE A 62 7.91 -6.30 12.38
C ILE A 62 9.09 -6.05 11.44
N GLY A 63 10.29 -6.37 11.93
CA GLY A 63 11.51 -6.34 11.12
C GLY A 63 11.70 -7.68 10.40
N ALA A 64 11.58 -7.70 9.08
CA ALA A 64 11.87 -8.88 8.27
C ALA A 64 12.14 -8.49 6.81
N ASP A 65 12.87 -9.31 6.05
CA ASP A 65 13.05 -9.15 4.61
C ASP A 65 11.97 -9.96 3.88
N LEU A 66 11.18 -9.31 3.02
CA LEU A 66 10.12 -9.96 2.23
C LEU A 66 10.69 -10.74 1.02
N GLU A 67 11.95 -10.49 0.68
CA GLU A 67 12.62 -11.04 -0.49
C GLU A 67 13.69 -12.08 -0.10
N SER A 68 13.78 -12.47 1.19
CA SER A 68 14.76 -13.44 1.71
C SER A 68 14.52 -14.87 1.23
N GLY A 69 13.29 -15.19 0.78
CA GLY A 69 12.87 -16.58 0.52
C GLY A 69 12.37 -17.32 1.76
N ASP A 70 12.41 -16.69 2.93
CA ASP A 70 11.82 -17.24 4.16
C ASP A 70 10.28 -17.26 4.06
N PRO A 71 9.61 -18.08 4.88
CA PRO A 71 8.14 -18.07 4.97
C PRO A 71 7.61 -16.66 5.23
N PHE A 72 6.52 -16.30 4.54
CA PHE A 72 5.92 -14.98 4.68
C PHE A 72 5.53 -14.70 6.15
N PRO A 73 6.10 -13.68 6.81
CA PRO A 73 6.00 -13.50 8.25
C PRO A 73 4.59 -13.13 8.75
N LEU A 74 3.68 -12.79 7.83
CA LEU A 74 2.30 -12.43 8.13
C LEU A 74 1.29 -13.49 7.66
N ALA A 75 1.75 -14.67 7.25
CA ALA A 75 0.88 -15.77 6.82
C ALA A 75 -0.19 -16.09 7.87
N GLY A 76 -1.44 -16.21 7.44
CA GLY A 76 -2.58 -16.51 8.32
C GLY A 76 -3.11 -15.30 9.13
N ARG A 77 -2.50 -14.13 9.00
CA ARG A 77 -3.04 -12.88 9.58
C ARG A 77 -4.08 -12.25 8.65
N SER A 78 -4.89 -11.37 9.22
CA SER A 78 -5.94 -10.65 8.50
C SER A 78 -5.98 -9.19 8.96
N PHE A 79 -6.19 -8.27 8.01
CA PHE A 79 -6.22 -6.82 8.25
C PHE A 79 -7.41 -6.17 7.55
N ASP A 80 -7.96 -5.14 8.18
CA ASP A 80 -9.02 -4.32 7.60
C ASP A 80 -8.48 -3.38 6.51
N ALA A 81 -7.18 -3.09 6.52
CA ALA A 81 -6.51 -2.42 5.41
C ALA A 81 -5.05 -2.87 5.26
N VAL A 82 -4.61 -2.97 4.00
CA VAL A 82 -3.22 -3.19 3.61
C VAL A 82 -2.78 -2.03 2.72
N VAL A 83 -1.69 -1.36 3.13
CA VAL A 83 -1.11 -0.23 2.42
C VAL A 83 0.27 -0.61 1.92
N VAL A 84 0.52 -0.39 0.62
CA VAL A 84 1.81 -0.64 -0.02
C VAL A 84 2.18 0.57 -0.86
N THR A 85 3.33 1.20 -0.58
CA THR A 85 3.78 2.35 -1.36
C THR A 85 5.26 2.27 -1.72
N ASN A 86 5.58 2.60 -2.98
CA ASN A 86 6.95 2.62 -3.52
C ASN A 86 7.68 1.28 -3.31
N TYR A 87 6.97 0.19 -3.35
CA TYR A 87 7.50 -1.16 -3.20
C TYR A 87 6.84 -2.10 -4.21
N LEU A 88 7.61 -2.97 -4.84
CA LEU A 88 7.14 -3.98 -5.76
C LEU A 88 7.94 -5.27 -5.58
N TYR A 89 7.25 -6.30 -5.13
CA TYR A 89 7.73 -7.67 -5.13
C TYR A 89 6.58 -8.60 -5.54
N ARG A 90 6.57 -9.00 -6.80
CA ARG A 90 5.47 -9.73 -7.46
C ARG A 90 5.03 -11.00 -6.76
N PRO A 91 5.95 -11.82 -6.20
CA PRO A 91 5.54 -13.03 -5.47
C PRO A 91 4.57 -12.77 -4.31
N LEU A 92 4.51 -11.55 -3.77
CA LEU A 92 3.59 -11.20 -2.67
C LEU A 92 2.15 -10.88 -3.12
N PHE A 93 1.86 -10.69 -4.40
CA PHE A 93 0.49 -10.34 -4.82
C PHE A 93 -0.60 -11.27 -4.29
N PRO A 94 -0.44 -12.62 -4.33
CA PRO A 94 -1.40 -13.53 -3.74
C PRO A 94 -1.58 -13.31 -2.22
N ASP A 95 -0.47 -13.10 -1.51
CA ASP A 95 -0.47 -12.91 -0.06
C ASP A 95 -1.15 -11.59 0.34
N LEU A 96 -0.93 -10.49 -0.42
CA LEU A 96 -1.58 -9.21 -0.17
C LEU A 96 -3.11 -9.33 -0.20
N VAL A 97 -3.65 -10.11 -1.13
CA VAL A 97 -5.08 -10.37 -1.19
C VAL A 97 -5.54 -11.27 -0.02
N ALA A 98 -4.73 -12.28 0.33
CA ALA A 98 -5.04 -13.18 1.44
C ALA A 98 -5.02 -12.50 2.81
N LEU A 99 -4.21 -11.43 2.96
CA LEU A 99 -4.14 -10.63 4.18
C LEU A 99 -5.36 -9.75 4.42
N LEU A 100 -6.25 -9.55 3.44
CA LEU A 100 -7.41 -8.70 3.63
C LEU A 100 -8.53 -9.46 4.35
N ALA A 101 -9.11 -8.87 5.37
CA ALA A 101 -10.37 -9.29 5.94
C ALA A 101 -11.51 -9.10 4.94
N GLU A 102 -12.68 -9.70 5.20
CA GLU A 102 -13.89 -9.35 4.45
C GLU A 102 -14.22 -7.88 4.65
N GLY A 103 -14.50 -7.14 3.58
CA GLY A 103 -14.60 -5.69 3.59
C GLY A 103 -13.26 -4.94 3.65
N GLY A 104 -12.14 -5.65 3.73
CA GLY A 104 -10.81 -5.06 3.84
C GLY A 104 -10.36 -4.33 2.59
N VAL A 105 -9.58 -3.27 2.76
CA VAL A 105 -9.15 -2.32 1.72
C VAL A 105 -7.69 -2.53 1.36
N LEU A 106 -7.38 -2.70 0.07
CA LEU A 106 -6.02 -2.63 -0.47
C LEU A 106 -5.78 -1.24 -1.06
N LEU A 107 -4.77 -0.54 -0.53
CA LEU A 107 -4.25 0.71 -1.08
C LEU A 107 -2.83 0.47 -1.59
N TYR A 108 -2.66 0.45 -2.90
CA TYR A 108 -1.37 0.20 -3.53
C TYR A 108 -0.98 1.37 -4.43
N GLU A 109 0.24 1.89 -4.31
CA GLU A 109 0.82 2.88 -5.21
C GLU A 109 2.32 2.60 -5.38
N THR A 110 2.77 2.38 -6.62
CA THR A 110 4.20 2.27 -6.91
C THR A 110 4.53 2.67 -8.34
N PHE A 111 5.81 2.65 -8.67
CA PHE A 111 6.34 3.06 -9.96
C PHE A 111 5.96 2.08 -11.06
N ALA A 112 5.81 2.61 -12.28
CA ALA A 112 5.44 1.84 -13.46
C ALA A 112 6.44 2.04 -14.61
N ALA A 113 6.36 1.18 -15.60
CA ALA A 113 7.15 1.25 -16.84
C ALA A 113 7.06 2.63 -17.48
N GLY A 114 8.20 3.15 -17.92
CA GLY A 114 8.36 4.54 -18.37
C GLY A 114 9.00 5.44 -17.31
N ASN A 115 9.01 5.05 -16.01
CA ASN A 115 9.65 5.83 -14.95
C ASN A 115 11.17 5.94 -15.14
N GLU A 116 11.80 4.96 -15.77
CA GLU A 116 13.20 4.95 -16.13
C GLU A 116 13.65 6.14 -16.99
N ASN A 117 12.69 6.79 -17.67
CA ASN A 117 12.96 7.98 -18.49
C ASN A 117 13.00 9.28 -17.67
N TYR A 118 12.61 9.22 -16.38
CA TYR A 118 12.51 10.40 -15.51
C TYR A 118 13.44 10.32 -14.30
N ASP A 119 13.39 9.21 -13.55
CA ASP A 119 14.12 9.09 -12.29
C ASP A 119 14.21 7.60 -11.83
N ARG A 120 14.78 7.37 -10.68
CA ARG A 120 14.80 6.06 -10.02
C ARG A 120 13.44 5.73 -9.36
N PRO A 121 13.06 4.45 -9.32
CA PRO A 121 13.75 3.29 -9.86
C PRO A 121 13.68 3.22 -11.39
N GLY A 122 14.78 2.82 -12.03
CA GLY A 122 14.84 2.54 -13.47
C GLY A 122 14.97 1.06 -13.79
N ASN A 123 15.10 0.19 -12.76
CA ASN A 123 15.16 -1.24 -13.00
C ASN A 123 13.76 -1.80 -13.26
N PRO A 124 13.51 -2.49 -14.41
CA PRO A 124 12.21 -3.04 -14.76
C PRO A 124 11.61 -3.99 -13.71
N ARG A 125 12.44 -4.62 -12.87
CA ARG A 125 11.96 -5.47 -11.77
C ARG A 125 11.16 -4.70 -10.72
N HIS A 126 11.38 -3.39 -10.60
CA HIS A 126 10.72 -2.50 -9.67
C HIS A 126 9.68 -1.58 -10.35
N LEU A 127 9.34 -1.87 -11.61
CA LEU A 127 8.38 -1.11 -12.40
C LEU A 127 7.22 -2.02 -12.81
N LEU A 128 6.00 -1.61 -12.46
CA LEU A 128 4.78 -2.30 -12.87
C LEU A 128 4.60 -2.23 -14.38
N GLN A 129 4.18 -3.32 -15.00
CA GLN A 129 3.73 -3.32 -16.39
C GLN A 129 2.34 -2.68 -16.50
N PRO A 130 1.94 -2.18 -17.68
CA PRO A 130 0.61 -1.60 -17.86
C PRO A 130 -0.50 -2.56 -17.41
N GLY A 131 -1.36 -2.10 -16.47
CA GLY A 131 -2.49 -2.89 -15.97
C GLY A 131 -2.15 -3.94 -14.91
N GLU A 132 -0.89 -4.13 -14.55
CA GLU A 132 -0.44 -5.23 -13.68
C GLU A 132 -1.13 -5.24 -12.31
N LEU A 133 -1.44 -4.08 -11.71
CA LEU A 133 -2.20 -4.05 -10.46
C LEU A 133 -3.66 -4.51 -10.63
N LEU A 134 -4.27 -4.26 -11.79
CA LEU A 134 -5.62 -4.76 -12.09
C LEU A 134 -5.61 -6.29 -12.21
N GLU A 135 -4.61 -6.83 -12.91
CA GLU A 135 -4.42 -8.28 -13.05
C GLU A 135 -4.18 -8.94 -11.70
N ALA A 136 -3.37 -8.31 -10.83
CA ALA A 136 -3.04 -8.82 -9.51
C ALA A 136 -4.27 -9.03 -8.61
N VAL A 137 -5.36 -8.29 -8.81
CA VAL A 137 -6.58 -8.37 -7.99
C VAL A 137 -7.79 -8.95 -8.73
N ALA A 138 -7.66 -9.24 -10.02
CA ALA A 138 -8.76 -9.70 -10.87
C ALA A 138 -9.49 -10.91 -10.29
N GLY A 139 -10.82 -10.85 -10.24
CA GLY A 139 -11.70 -11.92 -9.73
C GLY A 139 -11.63 -12.14 -8.21
N ARG A 140 -10.83 -11.35 -7.48
CA ARG A 140 -10.61 -11.50 -6.03
C ARG A 140 -11.00 -10.27 -5.23
N LEU A 141 -10.82 -9.08 -5.77
CA LEU A 141 -11.17 -7.82 -5.14
C LEU A 141 -12.03 -6.98 -6.09
N GLN A 142 -12.92 -6.18 -5.51
CA GLN A 142 -13.64 -5.14 -6.23
C GLN A 142 -12.73 -3.91 -6.36
N VAL A 143 -12.41 -3.52 -7.58
CA VAL A 143 -11.66 -2.29 -7.85
C VAL A 143 -12.56 -1.08 -7.63
N VAL A 144 -12.17 -0.22 -6.71
CA VAL A 144 -12.85 1.04 -6.38
C VAL A 144 -12.32 2.17 -7.26
N ALA A 145 -10.99 2.22 -7.41
CA ALA A 145 -10.32 3.19 -8.26
C ALA A 145 -8.96 2.65 -8.74
N TYR A 146 -8.60 3.05 -9.95
CA TYR A 146 -7.30 2.76 -10.53
C TYR A 146 -6.83 3.96 -11.35
N GLU A 147 -5.58 4.33 -11.21
CA GLU A 147 -4.95 5.37 -12.01
C GLU A 147 -3.55 4.92 -12.43
N THR A 148 -3.16 5.31 -13.64
CA THR A 148 -1.80 5.12 -14.18
C THR A 148 -1.42 6.31 -15.04
N GLY A 149 -0.14 6.68 -15.01
CA GLY A 149 0.36 7.78 -15.83
C GLY A 149 1.51 8.53 -15.18
N VAL A 150 1.84 9.67 -15.80
CA VAL A 150 2.88 10.57 -15.29
C VAL A 150 2.27 11.50 -14.24
N GLU A 151 2.77 11.43 -13.03
CA GLU A 151 2.46 12.37 -11.97
C GLU A 151 3.58 13.41 -11.83
N THR A 152 3.24 14.68 -11.93
CA THR A 152 4.19 15.77 -11.70
C THR A 152 4.22 16.11 -10.21
N ARG A 153 5.37 15.96 -9.58
CA ARG A 153 5.62 16.29 -8.15
C ARG A 153 6.68 17.36 -8.06
N PRO A 154 6.80 18.09 -6.93
CA PRO A 154 7.87 19.07 -6.73
C PRO A 154 9.29 18.52 -6.94
N VAL A 155 9.47 17.22 -6.69
CA VAL A 155 10.75 16.49 -6.87
C VAL A 155 10.94 15.95 -8.30
N GLY A 156 10.06 16.29 -9.24
CA GLY A 156 10.10 15.84 -10.63
C GLY A 156 8.99 14.84 -10.99
N PRO A 157 8.79 14.60 -12.31
CA PRO A 157 7.77 13.69 -12.79
C PRO A 157 8.12 12.23 -12.46
N LYS A 158 7.09 11.40 -12.26
CA LYS A 158 7.21 9.96 -12.03
C LYS A 158 6.08 9.23 -12.73
N VAL A 159 6.38 8.06 -13.30
CA VAL A 159 5.34 7.17 -13.83
C VAL A 159 4.89 6.23 -12.73
N ILE A 160 3.61 6.20 -12.47
CA ILE A 160 3.01 5.41 -11.38
C ILE A 160 1.81 4.61 -11.86
N GLN A 161 1.55 3.53 -11.14
CA GLN A 161 0.25 2.89 -11.06
C GLN A 161 -0.24 2.91 -9.61
N ARG A 162 -1.54 3.11 -9.43
CA ARG A 162 -2.16 3.10 -8.12
C ARG A 162 -3.56 2.50 -8.16
N LEU A 163 -3.88 1.76 -7.11
CA LEU A 163 -5.09 0.97 -6.97
C LEU A 163 -5.69 1.17 -5.57
N CYS A 164 -7.00 1.35 -5.52
CA CYS A 164 -7.83 1.12 -4.36
C CYS A 164 -8.79 -0.01 -4.69
N ALA A 165 -8.75 -1.10 -3.93
CA ALA A 165 -9.64 -2.24 -4.12
C ALA A 165 -10.13 -2.76 -2.76
N VAL A 166 -11.31 -3.38 -2.72
CA VAL A 166 -11.94 -3.88 -1.50
C VAL A 166 -12.31 -5.34 -1.67
N ARG A 167 -12.08 -6.13 -0.63
CA ARG A 167 -12.50 -7.52 -0.56
C ARG A 167 -13.99 -7.60 -0.18
N THR A 168 -14.86 -7.40 -1.16
CA THR A 168 -16.31 -7.45 -0.98
C THR A 168 -17.02 -7.76 -2.29
N GLY A 169 -18.23 -8.32 -2.20
CA GLY A 169 -19.18 -8.41 -3.32
C GLY A 169 -20.18 -7.24 -3.36
N ASP A 170 -20.23 -6.42 -2.31
CA ASP A 170 -21.18 -5.32 -2.17
C ASP A 170 -20.66 -4.01 -2.76
N PRO A 171 -21.54 -3.09 -3.19
CA PRO A 171 -21.15 -1.76 -3.63
C PRO A 171 -20.42 -0.97 -2.54
N VAL A 172 -19.29 -0.37 -2.90
CA VAL A 172 -18.47 0.46 -2.00
C VAL A 172 -18.85 1.93 -2.15
N ALA A 173 -19.07 2.62 -1.02
CA ALA A 173 -19.28 4.06 -1.02
C ALA A 173 -17.97 4.78 -1.43
N LEU A 174 -18.03 5.53 -2.53
CA LEU A 174 -16.85 6.25 -3.02
C LEU A 174 -16.59 7.49 -2.16
N PRO A 175 -15.34 7.74 -1.71
CA PRO A 175 -15.00 9.01 -1.12
C PRO A 175 -15.14 10.11 -2.18
N LEU A 176 -15.87 11.16 -1.83
CA LEU A 176 -15.94 12.33 -2.71
C LEU A 176 -14.53 12.90 -2.89
N PRO A 177 -14.16 13.33 -4.13
CA PRO A 177 -12.93 14.08 -4.32
C PRO A 177 -12.93 15.26 -3.36
N GLY A 178 -11.85 15.44 -2.60
CA GLY A 178 -11.73 16.58 -1.70
C GLY A 178 -11.97 17.88 -2.46
N ARG A 179 -12.81 18.74 -1.90
CA ARG A 179 -12.99 20.10 -2.39
C ARG A 179 -11.77 20.96 -2.06
#